data_04c39741be2d61ca6baa78f82298f084
#
_entry.id   04c39741be2d61ca6baa78f82298f084
#
_cell.length_a   1.000
_cell.length_b   1.000
_cell.length_c   1.000
_cell.angle_alpha   90.00
_cell.angle_beta   90.00
_cell.angle_gamma   90.00
#
_symmetry.space_group_name_H-M   'P 1'
#
loop_
_entity.id
_entity.type
_entity.pdbx_description
1 polymer ?
#
loop_
_entity_poly.entity_id
_entity_poly.type
_entity_poly.pdbx_seq_one_letter_code
_entity_poly.pdbx_strand_id
1 'polypeptide(L)'
;MKLYHYRSISSALLEIENGTFHFASKEELNDPLEGFVRVFWQGDKMAWEGLFRHYIYSVARALELYILKADDETLYHGTLVADVHCYKNNFFEKILLKLGEEFITDTDVQNLAGVYGDNCLKVSEKELQYILFYIHNNALIRCLEEF
;
A
#
# COMPACT_ATOMS: atom_id res chain seq x y z
N MET A 1 18.71 -6.02 -21.44
CA MET A 1 18.67 -4.67 -20.86
C MET A 1 20.09 -4.19 -20.73
N LYS A 2 20.43 -2.99 -21.20
CA LYS A 2 21.77 -2.39 -21.02
C LYS A 2 21.69 -1.42 -19.85
N LEU A 3 22.58 -1.58 -18.87
CA LEU A 3 22.74 -0.66 -17.73
C LEU A 3 23.96 0.22 -18.02
N TYR A 4 23.82 1.52 -17.78
CA TYR A 4 24.89 2.50 -17.94
C TYR A 4 25.25 3.06 -16.57
N HIS A 5 26.53 3.06 -16.26
CA HIS A 5 27.07 3.58 -15.01
C HIS A 5 27.99 4.74 -15.35
N TYR A 6 27.65 5.94 -14.90
CA TYR A 6 28.41 7.16 -15.18
C TYR A 6 29.31 7.48 -13.99
N ARG A 7 30.63 7.54 -14.26
CA ARG A 7 31.64 7.82 -13.25
C ARG A 7 32.69 8.76 -13.78
N SER A 8 33.46 9.42 -12.88
CA SER A 8 34.71 10.08 -13.27
C SER A 8 35.71 9.03 -13.76
N ILE A 9 36.60 9.44 -14.67
CA ILE A 9 37.62 8.54 -15.22
C ILE A 9 38.48 7.92 -14.11
N SER A 10 38.85 8.72 -13.10
CA SER A 10 39.65 8.25 -11.97
C SER A 10 38.93 7.19 -11.15
N SER A 11 37.63 7.38 -10.87
CA SER A 11 36.82 6.40 -10.14
C SER A 11 36.61 5.11 -10.94
N ALA A 12 36.37 5.23 -12.25
CA ALA A 12 36.25 4.08 -13.14
C ALA A 12 37.49 3.21 -13.21
N LEU A 13 38.68 3.84 -13.25
CA LEU A 13 39.95 3.12 -13.24
C LEU A 13 40.17 2.36 -11.94
N LEU A 14 39.87 2.96 -10.78
CA LEU A 14 39.98 2.31 -9.48
C LEU A 14 38.99 1.13 -9.34
N GLU A 15 37.80 1.27 -9.87
CA GLU A 15 36.80 0.18 -9.88
C GLU A 15 37.28 -1.01 -10.74
N ILE A 16 37.90 -0.73 -11.89
CA ILE A 16 38.45 -1.77 -12.77
C ILE A 16 39.67 -2.45 -12.11
N GLU A 17 40.58 -1.68 -11.52
CA GLU A 17 41.78 -2.20 -10.85
C GLU A 17 41.40 -3.10 -9.65
N ASN A 18 40.40 -2.70 -8.87
CA ASN A 18 39.96 -3.43 -7.67
C ASN A 18 38.94 -4.53 -7.97
N GLY A 19 38.42 -4.61 -9.19
CA GLY A 19 37.36 -5.56 -9.56
C GLY A 19 36.05 -5.36 -8.77
N THR A 20 35.81 -4.13 -8.29
CA THR A 20 34.65 -3.79 -7.45
C THR A 20 33.82 -2.69 -8.09
N PHE A 21 32.51 -2.74 -7.90
CA PHE A 21 31.61 -1.66 -8.31
C PHE A 21 30.95 -1.07 -7.06
N HIS A 22 31.07 0.23 -6.89
CA HIS A 22 30.40 0.94 -5.82
C HIS A 22 29.05 1.48 -6.32
N PHE A 23 27.99 1.11 -5.63
CA PHE A 23 26.66 1.70 -5.82
C PHE A 23 26.41 2.66 -4.66
N ALA A 24 26.30 3.95 -4.98
CA ALA A 24 26.05 4.97 -3.99
C ALA A 24 24.71 4.74 -3.29
N SER A 25 24.69 4.88 -1.98
CA SER A 25 23.44 4.96 -1.22
C SER A 25 22.70 6.27 -1.54
N LYS A 26 21.44 6.38 -1.17
CA LYS A 26 20.64 7.58 -1.40
C LYS A 26 21.28 8.84 -0.78
N GLU A 27 21.93 8.67 0.36
CA GLU A 27 22.60 9.72 1.13
C GLU A 27 23.89 10.19 0.47
N GLU A 28 24.48 9.36 -0.39
CA GLU A 28 25.74 9.65 -1.11
C GLU A 28 25.49 10.29 -2.48
N LEU A 29 24.22 10.37 -2.93
CA LEU A 29 23.87 10.99 -4.22
C LEU A 29 24.02 12.52 -4.15
N ASN A 30 24.63 13.09 -5.17
CA ASN A 30 24.84 14.56 -5.25
C ASN A 30 23.56 15.34 -5.53
N ASP A 31 22.56 14.70 -6.14
CA ASP A 31 21.26 15.29 -6.37
C ASP A 31 20.30 14.91 -5.24
N PRO A 32 19.88 15.86 -4.39
CA PRO A 32 18.95 15.57 -3.30
C PRO A 32 17.59 15.08 -3.78
N LEU A 33 17.27 15.21 -5.08
CA LEU A 33 16.06 14.68 -5.70
C LEU A 33 16.29 13.30 -6.37
N GLU A 34 17.55 12.88 -6.54
CA GLU A 34 17.88 11.57 -7.09
C GLU A 34 17.47 10.48 -6.09
N GLY A 35 16.70 9.53 -6.57
CA GLY A 35 16.09 8.49 -5.72
C GLY A 35 14.80 8.89 -5.01
N PHE A 36 14.32 10.13 -5.13
CA PHE A 36 12.98 10.48 -4.72
C PHE A 36 11.96 10.07 -5.80
N VAL A 37 11.39 8.89 -5.64
CA VAL A 37 10.24 8.48 -6.42
C VAL A 37 8.99 9.06 -5.76
N ARG A 38 8.31 9.97 -6.44
CA ARG A 38 6.98 10.39 -6.00
C ARG A 38 6.00 9.30 -6.35
N VAL A 39 5.56 8.57 -5.35
CA VAL A 39 4.51 7.57 -5.51
C VAL A 39 3.16 8.28 -5.50
N PHE A 40 2.34 7.98 -6.50
CA PHE A 40 0.96 8.44 -6.59
C PHE A 40 0.05 7.25 -6.79
N TRP A 41 -1.12 7.34 -6.18
CA TRP A 41 -2.22 6.40 -6.40
C TRP A 41 -3.19 7.04 -7.40
N GLN A 42 -3.51 6.33 -8.44
CA GLN A 42 -4.44 6.79 -9.48
C GLN A 42 -5.12 5.59 -10.10
N GLY A 43 -6.41 5.68 -10.30
CA GLY A 43 -7.19 4.64 -10.93
C GLY A 43 -8.61 5.11 -11.22
N ASP A 44 -9.38 4.27 -11.88
CA ASP A 44 -10.82 4.46 -12.04
C ASP A 44 -11.57 4.10 -10.74
N LYS A 45 -12.88 4.29 -10.76
CA LYS A 45 -13.75 3.99 -9.61
C LYS A 45 -13.60 2.54 -9.14
N MET A 46 -13.50 1.60 -10.08
CA MET A 46 -13.35 0.17 -9.76
C MET A 46 -12.03 -0.11 -9.04
N ALA A 47 -10.94 0.56 -9.45
CA ALA A 47 -9.64 0.42 -8.80
C ALA A 47 -9.68 0.96 -7.35
N TRP A 48 -10.38 2.08 -7.12
CA TRP A 48 -10.55 2.65 -5.77
C TRP A 48 -11.43 1.76 -4.88
N GLU A 49 -12.54 1.24 -5.41
CA GLU A 49 -13.37 0.26 -4.69
C GLU A 49 -12.57 -1.00 -4.33
N GLY A 50 -11.73 -1.49 -5.26
CA GLY A 50 -10.82 -2.60 -5.01
C GLY A 50 -9.81 -2.31 -3.89
N LEU A 51 -9.21 -1.11 -3.89
CA LEU A 51 -8.30 -0.66 -2.84
C LEU A 51 -8.99 -0.60 -1.47
N PHE A 52 -10.20 -0.03 -1.40
CA PHE A 52 -10.95 0.08 -0.15
C PHE A 52 -11.40 -1.30 0.37
N ARG A 53 -11.78 -2.21 -0.52
CA ARG A 53 -12.08 -3.60 -0.13
C ARG A 53 -10.84 -4.31 0.42
N HIS A 54 -9.70 -4.16 -0.26
CA HIS A 54 -8.44 -4.72 0.21
C HIS A 54 -8.02 -4.16 1.58
N TYR A 55 -8.32 -2.89 1.84
CA TYR A 55 -8.08 -2.26 3.13
C TYR A 55 -8.76 -3.03 4.28
N ILE A 56 -10.03 -3.46 4.10
CA ILE A 56 -10.74 -4.26 5.11
C ILE A 56 -10.02 -5.58 5.41
N TYR A 57 -9.56 -6.26 4.36
CA TYR A 57 -8.82 -7.51 4.53
C TYR A 57 -7.48 -7.29 5.24
N SER A 58 -6.81 -6.19 4.92
CA SER A 58 -5.55 -5.82 5.58
C SER A 58 -5.75 -5.50 7.05
N VAL A 59 -6.81 -4.76 7.42
CA VAL A 59 -7.16 -4.48 8.82
C VAL A 59 -7.48 -5.77 9.59
N ALA A 60 -8.30 -6.64 9.02
CA ALA A 60 -8.63 -7.92 9.64
C ALA A 60 -7.37 -8.79 9.86
N ARG A 61 -6.48 -8.82 8.87
CA ARG A 61 -5.22 -9.56 8.98
C ARG A 61 -4.28 -8.96 10.01
N ALA A 62 -4.18 -7.63 10.07
CA ALA A 62 -3.39 -6.93 11.07
C ALA A 62 -3.87 -7.26 12.49
N LEU A 63 -5.18 -7.25 12.74
CA LEU A 63 -5.77 -7.61 14.02
C LEU A 63 -5.48 -9.07 14.40
N GLU A 64 -5.62 -9.99 13.45
CA GLU A 64 -5.29 -11.40 13.69
C GLU A 64 -3.81 -11.57 14.10
N LEU A 65 -2.88 -11.00 13.33
CA LEU A 65 -1.46 -11.09 13.61
C LEU A 65 -1.09 -10.41 14.94
N TYR A 66 -1.72 -9.28 15.24
CA TYR A 66 -1.54 -8.60 16.52
C TYR A 66 -1.99 -9.47 17.71
N ILE A 67 -3.15 -10.12 17.61
CA ILE A 67 -3.66 -11.05 18.62
C ILE A 67 -2.69 -12.24 18.79
N LEU A 68 -2.12 -12.74 17.71
CA LEU A 68 -1.14 -13.82 17.71
C LEU A 68 0.26 -13.36 18.17
N LYS A 69 0.45 -12.09 18.51
CA LYS A 69 1.73 -11.50 18.93
C LYS A 69 2.85 -11.72 17.90
N ALA A 70 2.52 -11.60 16.61
CA ALA A 70 3.51 -11.61 15.55
C ALA A 70 4.50 -10.45 15.73
N ASP A 71 5.75 -10.66 15.29
CA ASP A 71 6.74 -9.58 15.25
C ASP A 71 6.38 -8.52 14.17
N ASP A 72 7.04 -7.37 14.26
CA ASP A 72 6.73 -6.23 13.39
C ASP A 72 6.95 -6.55 11.90
N GLU A 73 7.94 -7.36 11.56
CA GLU A 73 8.23 -7.76 10.19
C GLU A 73 7.11 -8.66 9.64
N THR A 74 6.69 -9.66 10.41
CA THR A 74 5.58 -10.56 10.08
C THR A 74 4.27 -9.78 9.95
N LEU A 75 4.02 -8.81 10.85
CA LEU A 75 2.86 -7.94 10.80
C LEU A 75 2.84 -7.12 9.51
N TYR A 76 3.96 -6.47 9.17
CA TYR A 76 4.07 -5.64 7.97
C TYR A 76 3.84 -6.45 6.69
N HIS A 77 4.58 -7.55 6.51
CA HIS A 77 4.44 -8.38 5.30
C HIS A 77 3.09 -9.09 5.23
N GLY A 78 2.56 -9.54 6.36
CA GLY A 78 1.27 -10.21 6.40
C GLY A 78 0.10 -9.31 5.99
N THR A 79 0.14 -8.02 6.33
CA THR A 79 -0.90 -7.07 5.95
C THR A 79 -0.82 -6.64 4.49
N LEU A 80 0.38 -6.56 3.91
CA LEU A 80 0.58 -6.20 2.49
C LEU A 80 0.01 -7.24 1.52
N VAL A 81 0.02 -8.51 1.91
CA VAL A 81 -0.46 -9.63 1.07
C VAL A 81 -1.82 -10.16 1.53
N ALA A 82 -2.53 -9.41 2.36
CA ALA A 82 -3.81 -9.82 2.87
C ALA A 82 -4.83 -9.98 1.73
N ASP A 83 -5.48 -11.15 1.69
CA ASP A 83 -6.59 -11.45 0.79
C ASP A 83 -7.62 -12.27 1.58
N VAL A 84 -8.85 -12.23 1.13
CA VAL A 84 -9.93 -13.04 1.73
C VAL A 84 -9.59 -14.52 1.78
N HIS A 85 -8.86 -15.03 0.79
CA HIS A 85 -8.43 -16.43 0.72
C HIS A 85 -7.28 -16.80 1.68
N CYS A 86 -6.69 -15.82 2.39
CA CYS A 86 -5.72 -16.10 3.45
C CYS A 86 -6.36 -16.77 4.68
N TYR A 87 -7.67 -16.68 4.81
CA TYR A 87 -8.40 -17.24 5.92
C TYR A 87 -8.86 -18.67 5.61
N LYS A 88 -8.31 -19.64 6.33
CA LYS A 88 -8.67 -21.07 6.17
C LYS A 88 -10.04 -21.45 6.75
N ASN A 89 -10.71 -20.52 7.42
CA ASN A 89 -11.99 -20.74 8.05
C ASN A 89 -13.10 -20.18 7.17
N ASN A 90 -13.88 -21.04 6.54
CA ASN A 90 -15.01 -20.66 5.67
C ASN A 90 -16.04 -19.74 6.35
N PHE A 91 -16.17 -19.81 7.66
CA PHE A 91 -17.07 -18.93 8.40
C PHE A 91 -16.52 -17.50 8.46
N PHE A 92 -15.25 -17.35 8.79
CA PHE A 92 -14.60 -16.05 8.88
C PHE A 92 -14.45 -15.39 7.50
N GLU A 93 -14.12 -16.19 6.48
CA GLU A 93 -14.10 -15.74 5.09
C GLU A 93 -15.46 -15.16 4.65
N LYS A 94 -16.56 -15.83 4.95
CA LYS A 94 -17.92 -15.32 4.65
C LYS A 94 -18.26 -14.02 5.38
N ILE A 95 -17.83 -13.90 6.63
CA ILE A 95 -17.99 -12.66 7.40
C ILE A 95 -17.23 -11.52 6.73
N LEU A 96 -15.98 -11.73 6.38
CA LEU A 96 -15.15 -10.70 5.73
C LEU A 96 -15.69 -10.32 4.36
N LEU A 97 -16.16 -11.28 3.56
CA LEU A 97 -16.79 -10.99 2.27
C LEU A 97 -18.02 -10.10 2.46
N LYS A 98 -18.89 -10.47 3.41
CA LYS A 98 -20.09 -9.69 3.70
C LYS A 98 -19.75 -8.29 4.20
N LEU A 99 -18.83 -8.16 5.15
CA LEU A 99 -18.36 -6.87 5.65
C LEU A 99 -17.75 -6.02 4.53
N GLY A 100 -16.94 -6.63 3.65
CA GLY A 100 -16.35 -5.95 2.49
C GLY A 100 -17.42 -5.43 1.52
N GLU A 101 -18.48 -6.19 1.26
CA GLU A 101 -19.59 -5.74 0.41
C GLU A 101 -20.38 -4.59 1.06
N GLU A 102 -20.71 -4.69 2.34
CA GLU A 102 -21.39 -3.63 3.09
C GLU A 102 -20.53 -2.35 3.12
N PHE A 103 -19.24 -2.48 3.39
CA PHE A 103 -18.32 -1.36 3.42
C PHE A 103 -18.22 -0.66 2.07
N ILE A 104 -18.13 -1.40 0.97
CA ILE A 104 -18.08 -0.80 -0.38
C ILE A 104 -19.38 -0.10 -0.74
N THR A 105 -20.53 -0.51 -0.21
CA THR A 105 -21.81 0.15 -0.45
C THR A 105 -22.05 1.37 0.47
N ASP A 106 -21.22 1.58 1.48
CA ASP A 106 -21.31 2.75 2.33
C ASP A 106 -21.20 4.06 1.52
N THR A 107 -22.01 5.04 1.87
CA THR A 107 -22.13 6.31 1.12
C THR A 107 -20.83 7.08 1.06
N ASP A 108 -20.06 7.14 2.14
CA ASP A 108 -18.78 7.86 2.17
C ASP A 108 -17.74 7.18 1.30
N VAL A 109 -17.69 5.84 1.35
CA VAL A 109 -16.78 5.02 0.52
C VAL A 109 -17.11 5.19 -0.96
N GLN A 110 -18.39 5.14 -1.33
CA GLN A 110 -18.85 5.33 -2.71
C GLN A 110 -18.56 6.75 -3.22
N ASN A 111 -18.78 7.76 -2.39
CA ASN A 111 -18.48 9.15 -2.74
C ASN A 111 -16.98 9.34 -2.99
N LEU A 112 -16.12 8.82 -2.12
CA LEU A 112 -14.68 8.91 -2.28
C LEU A 112 -14.21 8.15 -3.53
N ALA A 113 -14.68 6.92 -3.74
CA ALA A 113 -14.36 6.15 -4.93
C ALA A 113 -14.78 6.89 -6.23
N GLY A 114 -15.97 7.54 -6.22
CA GLY A 114 -16.42 8.37 -7.32
C GLY A 114 -15.56 9.61 -7.52
N VAL A 115 -15.31 10.40 -6.48
CA VAL A 115 -14.50 11.64 -6.59
C VAL A 115 -13.10 11.36 -7.15
N TYR A 116 -12.42 10.36 -6.65
CA TYR A 116 -11.06 10.03 -7.08
C TYR A 116 -11.02 9.25 -8.40
N GLY A 117 -11.99 8.35 -8.61
CA GLY A 117 -12.04 7.49 -9.79
C GLY A 117 -12.55 8.21 -11.04
N ASP A 118 -13.70 8.88 -10.96
CA ASP A 118 -14.32 9.52 -12.12
C ASP A 118 -13.47 10.69 -12.65
N ASN A 119 -12.73 11.35 -11.78
CA ASN A 119 -11.82 12.44 -12.15
C ASN A 119 -10.37 11.98 -12.38
N CYS A 120 -10.07 10.70 -12.24
CA CYS A 120 -8.72 10.15 -12.34
C CYS A 120 -7.67 10.95 -11.55
N LEU A 121 -8.00 11.34 -10.33
CA LEU A 121 -7.16 12.18 -9.49
C LEU A 121 -5.91 11.41 -9.04
N LYS A 122 -4.79 12.11 -8.99
CA LYS A 122 -3.56 11.60 -8.41
C LYS A 122 -3.55 11.89 -6.92
N VAL A 123 -3.37 10.86 -6.13
CA VAL A 123 -3.35 10.91 -4.67
C VAL A 123 -1.94 10.55 -4.18
N SER A 124 -1.34 11.43 -3.40
CA SER A 124 -0.06 11.17 -2.73
C SER A 124 -0.24 10.18 -1.58
N GLU A 125 0.86 9.63 -1.09
CA GLU A 125 0.84 8.72 0.06
C GLU A 125 0.17 9.34 1.28
N LYS A 126 0.46 10.62 1.58
CA LYS A 126 -0.17 11.31 2.71
C LYS A 126 -1.67 11.48 2.55
N GLU A 127 -2.11 11.85 1.36
CA GLU A 127 -3.54 11.97 1.06
C GLU A 127 -4.24 10.62 1.18
N LEU A 128 -3.63 9.54 0.69
CA LEU A 128 -4.17 8.20 0.86
C LEU A 128 -4.30 7.82 2.32
N GLN A 129 -3.30 8.12 3.16
CA GLN A 129 -3.37 7.88 4.60
C GLN A 129 -4.56 8.63 5.23
N TYR A 130 -4.81 9.90 4.85
CA TYR A 130 -5.98 10.64 5.33
C TYR A 130 -7.30 10.05 4.86
N ILE A 131 -7.38 9.60 3.61
CA ILE A 131 -8.57 8.93 3.07
C ILE A 131 -8.86 7.65 3.86
N LEU A 132 -7.84 6.80 4.05
CA LEU A 132 -7.97 5.55 4.80
C LEU A 132 -8.33 5.81 6.27
N PHE A 133 -7.74 6.82 6.90
CA PHE A 133 -8.10 7.23 8.26
C PHE A 133 -9.56 7.71 8.36
N TYR A 134 -10.02 8.48 7.37
CA TYR A 134 -11.39 8.96 7.33
C TYR A 134 -12.40 7.81 7.20
N ILE A 135 -12.21 6.91 6.24
CA ILE A 135 -13.12 5.76 6.05
C ILE A 135 -13.06 4.77 7.22
N HIS A 136 -11.90 4.64 7.88
CA HIS A 136 -11.77 3.82 9.08
C HIS A 136 -12.67 4.32 10.20
N ASN A 137 -12.58 5.62 10.51
CA ASN A 137 -13.28 6.19 11.66
C ASN A 137 -14.77 6.47 11.40
N ASN A 138 -15.22 6.45 10.17
CA ASN A 138 -16.60 6.73 9.81
C ASN A 138 -17.29 5.49 9.23
N ALA A 139 -16.91 5.09 8.02
CA ALA A 139 -17.58 4.01 7.31
C ALA A 139 -17.38 2.64 7.96
N LEU A 140 -16.14 2.28 8.33
CA LEU A 140 -15.87 0.97 8.93
C LEU A 140 -16.57 0.80 10.29
N ILE A 141 -16.56 1.83 11.13
CA ILE A 141 -17.23 1.77 12.43
C ILE A 141 -18.73 1.58 12.25
N ARG A 142 -19.36 2.35 11.34
CA ARG A 142 -20.80 2.17 11.03
C ARG A 142 -21.10 0.74 10.56
N CYS A 143 -20.32 0.22 9.61
CA CYS A 143 -20.53 -1.14 9.13
C CYS A 143 -20.38 -2.19 10.24
N LEU A 144 -19.46 -1.99 11.19
CA LEU A 144 -19.29 -2.91 12.31
C LEU A 144 -20.40 -2.81 13.36
N GLU A 145 -21.04 -1.66 13.52
CA GLU A 145 -22.18 -1.47 14.42
C GLU A 145 -23.46 -2.11 13.85
N GLU A 146 -23.59 -2.18 12.52
CA GLU A 146 -24.74 -2.78 11.84
C GLU A 146 -24.59 -4.30 11.62
N PHE A 147 -23.37 -4.82 11.77
CA PHE A 147 -23.02 -6.23 11.52
C PHE A 147 -23.31 -7.14 12.70
#